data_47fb9a3bd82dc4bf16113db60b80f419
#
_entry.id   47fb9a3bd82dc4bf16113db60b80f419
#
_cell.length_a   1.000
_cell.length_b   1.000
_cell.length_c   1.000
_cell.angle_alpha   90.00
_cell.angle_beta   90.00
_cell.angle_gamma   90.00
#
_symmetry.space_group_name_H-M   'P 1'
#
loop_
_entity.id
_entity.type
_entity.pdbx_description
1 polymer ?
#
loop_
_entity_poly.entity_id
_entity_poly.type
_entity_poly.pdbx_seq_one_letter_code
_entity_poly.pdbx_strand_id
1 'polypeptide(L)'
;MAAFSSFVDLLTEIEDPRRAEGKLYRLPHVVLFAILAIVAGANSYRTIHSFIDVHLARLRDAFGVKWRKAPAYTTIRGILRQLDPPSVEAAFRRHAAVLNDATNGGSQRHVAIDGKTLRRSFDNFLDRRAAHILSAFASDSALVLAHLDCDEKSNEIPAVQSLLGSLALTDSVVTVDAMHCQKKHYVDGSRLAMPLCY
;
A
#
# COMPACT_ATOMS: atom_id res chain seq x y z
N MET A 1 1.66 -20.13 0.26
CA MET A 1 0.44 -20.16 -0.58
C MET A 1 -0.74 -19.54 0.15
N ALA A 2 -1.04 -19.86 1.41
CA ALA A 2 -2.17 -19.29 2.17
C ALA A 2 -2.19 -17.74 2.24
N ALA A 3 -1.04 -17.09 2.45
CA ALA A 3 -0.96 -15.62 2.55
C ALA A 3 -1.36 -14.89 1.25
N PHE A 4 -1.06 -15.46 0.09
CA PHE A 4 -1.43 -14.86 -1.19
C PHE A 4 -2.91 -15.09 -1.54
N SER A 5 -3.52 -16.19 -1.08
CA SER A 5 -4.96 -16.40 -1.29
C SER A 5 -5.77 -15.38 -0.50
N SER A 6 -5.42 -15.11 0.77
CA SER A 6 -6.10 -14.09 1.58
C SER A 6 -5.94 -12.68 0.98
N PHE A 7 -4.79 -12.38 0.38
CA PHE A 7 -4.59 -11.08 -0.30
C PHE A 7 -5.43 -10.97 -1.58
N VAL A 8 -5.52 -12.03 -2.38
CA VAL A 8 -6.42 -12.07 -3.55
C VAL A 8 -7.87 -11.85 -3.13
N ASP A 9 -8.31 -12.45 -2.03
CA ASP A 9 -9.67 -12.28 -1.50
C ASP A 9 -9.94 -10.81 -1.13
N LEU A 10 -9.01 -10.15 -0.46
CA LEU A 10 -9.11 -8.71 -0.17
C LEU A 10 -9.14 -7.84 -1.43
N LEU A 11 -8.38 -8.20 -2.45
CA LEU A 11 -8.42 -7.50 -3.74
C LEU A 11 -9.75 -7.71 -4.49
N THR A 12 -10.55 -8.73 -4.16
CA THR A 12 -11.90 -8.89 -4.76
C THR A 12 -12.91 -7.87 -4.27
N GLU A 13 -12.65 -7.22 -3.14
CA GLU A 13 -13.50 -6.18 -2.58
C GLU A 13 -13.35 -4.83 -3.32
N ILE A 14 -12.28 -4.67 -4.11
CA ILE A 14 -12.09 -3.47 -4.92
C ILE A 14 -13.09 -3.50 -6.08
N GLU A 15 -13.90 -2.45 -6.18
CA GLU A 15 -14.85 -2.31 -7.27
C GLU A 15 -14.13 -2.28 -8.63
N ASP A 16 -14.60 -3.11 -9.55
CA ASP A 16 -14.06 -3.17 -10.90
C ASP A 16 -14.83 -2.20 -11.80
N PRO A 17 -14.25 -1.03 -12.13
CA PRO A 17 -14.95 0.03 -12.88
C PRO A 17 -15.18 -0.31 -14.35
N ARG A 18 -14.66 -1.45 -14.82
CA ARG A 18 -14.79 -1.86 -16.22
C ARG A 18 -16.18 -2.39 -16.53
N ARG A 19 -16.64 -2.21 -17.77
CA ARG A 19 -17.84 -2.85 -18.28
C ARG A 19 -17.65 -4.37 -18.37
N ALA A 20 -18.76 -5.13 -18.39
CA ALA A 20 -18.74 -6.59 -18.39
C ALA A 20 -17.85 -7.18 -19.50
N GLU A 21 -17.90 -6.60 -20.70
CA GLU A 21 -17.13 -7.02 -21.87
C GLU A 21 -15.61 -6.83 -21.69
N GLY A 22 -15.19 -5.93 -20.79
CA GLY A 22 -13.79 -5.64 -20.47
C GLY A 22 -13.19 -6.54 -19.39
N LYS A 23 -13.95 -7.49 -18.82
CA LYS A 23 -13.56 -8.29 -17.63
C LYS A 23 -12.93 -9.66 -17.97
N LEU A 24 -12.38 -9.84 -19.17
CA LEU A 24 -11.66 -11.07 -19.54
C LEU A 24 -10.57 -11.45 -18.52
N TYR A 25 -9.86 -10.46 -18.02
CA TYR A 25 -8.85 -10.61 -16.98
C TYR A 25 -9.44 -10.10 -15.65
N ARG A 26 -9.62 -10.98 -14.67
CA ARG A 26 -10.18 -10.61 -13.36
C ARG A 26 -9.28 -9.59 -12.67
N LEU A 27 -9.88 -8.52 -12.14
CA LEU A 27 -9.18 -7.40 -11.51
C LEU A 27 -8.18 -7.83 -10.42
N PRO A 28 -8.54 -8.68 -9.44
CA PRO A 28 -7.63 -9.07 -8.37
C PRO A 28 -6.33 -9.68 -8.89
N HIS A 29 -6.41 -10.52 -9.91
CA HIS A 29 -5.22 -11.16 -10.48
C HIS A 29 -4.36 -10.17 -11.27
N VAL A 30 -4.97 -9.22 -12.00
CA VAL A 30 -4.20 -8.18 -12.71
C VAL A 30 -3.43 -7.31 -11.72
N VAL A 31 -4.09 -6.91 -10.63
CA VAL A 31 -3.46 -6.09 -9.57
C VAL A 31 -2.34 -6.88 -8.89
N LEU A 32 -2.62 -8.11 -8.43
CA LEU A 32 -1.60 -8.97 -7.80
C LEU A 32 -0.38 -9.17 -8.71
N PHE A 33 -0.60 -9.49 -9.98
CA PHE A 33 0.52 -9.78 -10.90
C PHE A 33 1.30 -8.50 -11.25
N ALA A 34 0.63 -7.34 -11.26
CA ALA A 34 1.31 -6.06 -11.37
C ALA A 34 2.20 -5.78 -10.14
N ILE A 35 1.69 -6.06 -8.93
CA ILE A 35 2.48 -5.94 -7.69
C ILE A 35 3.69 -6.86 -7.72
N LEU A 36 3.51 -8.14 -8.07
CA LEU A 36 4.61 -9.10 -8.19
C LEU A 36 5.66 -8.64 -9.21
N ALA A 37 5.22 -8.12 -10.35
CA ALA A 37 6.11 -7.57 -11.36
C ALA A 37 6.91 -6.37 -10.83
N ILE A 38 6.26 -5.43 -10.13
CA ILE A 38 6.89 -4.25 -9.55
C ILE A 38 7.94 -4.66 -8.49
N VAL A 39 7.61 -5.60 -7.62
CA VAL A 39 8.54 -6.16 -6.64
C VAL A 39 9.73 -6.84 -7.32
N ALA A 40 9.51 -7.47 -8.48
CA ALA A 40 10.57 -8.04 -9.32
C ALA A 40 11.34 -7.01 -10.16
N GLY A 41 11.08 -5.70 -9.99
CA GLY A 41 11.81 -4.61 -10.63
C GLY A 41 11.16 -4.01 -11.88
N ALA A 42 9.91 -4.39 -12.21
CA ALA A 42 9.20 -3.77 -13.33
C ALA A 42 8.88 -2.29 -13.01
N ASN A 43 9.22 -1.39 -13.91
CA ASN A 43 9.07 0.07 -13.75
C ASN A 43 8.19 0.71 -14.82
N SER A 44 7.52 -0.08 -15.64
CA SER A 44 6.62 0.39 -16.70
C SER A 44 5.54 -0.65 -16.98
N TYR A 45 4.42 -0.22 -17.56
CA TYR A 45 3.36 -1.15 -17.98
C TYR A 45 3.82 -2.20 -19.00
N ARG A 46 4.85 -1.88 -19.79
CA ARG A 46 5.46 -2.83 -20.74
C ARG A 46 6.26 -3.91 -20.01
N THR A 47 7.05 -3.53 -19.01
CA THR A 47 7.84 -4.48 -18.22
C THR A 47 6.94 -5.32 -17.30
N ILE A 48 5.81 -4.77 -16.80
CA ILE A 48 4.78 -5.55 -16.11
C ILE A 48 4.19 -6.61 -17.06
N HIS A 49 3.82 -6.21 -18.28
CA HIS A 49 3.34 -7.17 -19.29
C HIS A 49 4.37 -8.27 -19.56
N SER A 50 5.63 -7.90 -19.80
CA SER A 50 6.71 -8.86 -20.08
C SER A 50 6.92 -9.83 -18.92
N PHE A 51 6.87 -9.35 -17.68
CA PHE A 51 6.94 -10.22 -16.50
C PHE A 51 5.78 -11.24 -16.48
N ILE A 52 4.54 -10.76 -16.67
CA ILE A 52 3.37 -11.65 -16.68
C ILE A 52 3.47 -12.66 -17.81
N ASP A 53 3.90 -12.25 -18.99
CA ASP A 53 4.00 -13.12 -20.17
C ASP A 53 5.03 -14.23 -19.96
N VAL A 54 6.23 -13.87 -19.50
CA VAL A 54 7.31 -14.82 -19.21
C VAL A 54 6.92 -15.82 -18.12
N HIS A 55 6.19 -15.36 -17.09
CA HIS A 55 5.81 -16.20 -15.95
C HIS A 55 4.39 -16.77 -16.05
N LEU A 56 3.70 -16.61 -17.17
CA LEU A 56 2.28 -16.92 -17.31
C LEU A 56 1.94 -18.36 -16.90
N ALA A 57 2.75 -19.34 -17.28
CA ALA A 57 2.53 -20.74 -16.92
C ALA A 57 2.54 -20.93 -15.39
N ARG A 58 3.57 -20.38 -14.71
CA ARG A 58 3.71 -20.45 -13.24
C ARG A 58 2.58 -19.72 -12.53
N LEU A 59 2.18 -18.54 -13.03
CA LEU A 59 1.08 -17.76 -12.46
C LEU A 59 -0.26 -18.48 -12.63
N ARG A 60 -0.48 -19.17 -13.75
CA ARG A 60 -1.67 -20.00 -13.97
C ARG A 60 -1.74 -21.15 -12.97
N ASP A 61 -0.65 -21.85 -12.77
CA ASP A 61 -0.58 -22.99 -11.86
C ASP A 61 -0.72 -22.55 -10.39
N ALA A 62 -0.08 -21.43 -10.01
CA ALA A 62 -0.09 -20.95 -8.65
C ALA A 62 -1.44 -20.32 -8.21
N PHE A 63 -2.13 -19.63 -9.12
CA PHE A 63 -3.34 -18.86 -8.82
C PHE A 63 -4.60 -19.35 -9.55
N GLY A 64 -4.53 -20.44 -10.28
CA GLY A 64 -5.70 -21.05 -10.96
C GLY A 64 -6.30 -20.17 -12.06
N VAL A 65 -5.54 -19.22 -12.64
CA VAL A 65 -6.06 -18.33 -13.67
C VAL A 65 -6.11 -19.03 -15.02
N LYS A 66 -7.22 -18.84 -15.77
CA LYS A 66 -7.44 -19.49 -17.07
C LYS A 66 -7.04 -18.60 -18.26
N TRP A 67 -6.05 -17.75 -18.09
CA TRP A 67 -5.61 -16.86 -19.17
C TRP A 67 -4.84 -17.62 -20.24
N ARG A 68 -5.23 -17.46 -21.49
CA ARG A 68 -4.51 -18.05 -22.63
C ARG A 68 -3.24 -17.28 -22.98
N LYS A 69 -3.24 -15.95 -22.75
CA LYS A 69 -2.13 -15.03 -22.97
C LYS A 69 -2.13 -13.95 -21.88
N ALA A 70 -0.99 -13.31 -21.69
CA ALA A 70 -0.90 -12.16 -20.79
C ALA A 70 -1.78 -10.98 -21.29
N PRO A 71 -2.37 -10.17 -20.39
CA PRO A 71 -3.06 -8.95 -20.78
C PRO A 71 -2.08 -7.98 -21.44
N ALA A 72 -2.47 -7.36 -22.56
CA ALA A 72 -1.63 -6.38 -23.23
C ALA A 72 -1.27 -5.21 -22.29
N TYR A 73 -0.11 -4.58 -22.48
CA TYR A 73 0.33 -3.46 -21.64
C TYR A 73 -0.67 -2.30 -21.60
N THR A 74 -1.41 -2.06 -22.70
CA THR A 74 -2.48 -1.07 -22.76
C THR A 74 -3.67 -1.44 -21.88
N THR A 75 -4.01 -2.72 -21.82
CA THR A 75 -5.05 -3.26 -20.93
C THR A 75 -4.63 -3.10 -19.47
N ILE A 76 -3.40 -3.48 -19.12
CA ILE A 76 -2.84 -3.30 -17.76
C ILE A 76 -2.88 -1.83 -17.36
N ARG A 77 -2.39 -0.93 -18.25
CA ARG A 77 -2.42 0.52 -18.01
C ARG A 77 -3.85 1.03 -17.79
N GLY A 78 -4.78 0.61 -18.64
CA GLY A 78 -6.18 1.03 -18.55
C GLY A 78 -6.82 0.60 -17.23
N ILE A 79 -6.56 -0.62 -16.79
CA ILE A 79 -7.07 -1.16 -15.52
C ILE A 79 -6.48 -0.38 -14.33
N LEU A 80 -5.14 -0.29 -14.23
CA LEU A 80 -4.48 0.30 -13.08
C LEU A 80 -4.78 1.81 -12.93
N ARG A 81 -5.02 2.52 -14.03
CA ARG A 81 -5.38 3.96 -13.98
C ARG A 81 -6.83 4.23 -13.58
N GLN A 82 -7.69 3.25 -13.64
CA GLN A 82 -9.11 3.39 -13.27
C GLN A 82 -9.38 2.89 -11.84
N LEU A 83 -8.38 2.34 -11.16
CA LEU A 83 -8.52 1.95 -9.76
C LEU A 83 -8.81 3.18 -8.90
N ASP A 84 -9.72 3.00 -7.95
CA ASP A 84 -9.94 3.98 -6.89
C ASP A 84 -8.84 3.85 -5.83
N PRO A 85 -7.98 4.88 -5.64
CA PRO A 85 -6.86 4.78 -4.70
C PRO A 85 -7.28 4.49 -3.25
N PRO A 86 -8.34 5.12 -2.69
CA PRO A 86 -8.84 4.79 -1.36
C PRO A 86 -9.23 3.32 -1.18
N SER A 87 -9.86 2.70 -2.18
CA SER A 87 -10.25 1.28 -2.13
C SER A 87 -9.05 0.35 -2.13
N VAL A 88 -8.02 0.68 -2.94
CA VAL A 88 -6.75 -0.08 -2.96
C VAL A 88 -6.04 0.04 -1.61
N GLU A 89 -5.96 1.24 -1.05
CA GLU A 89 -5.36 1.49 0.26
C GLU A 89 -6.09 0.73 1.37
N ALA A 90 -7.42 0.74 1.37
CA ALA A 90 -8.22 0.01 2.35
C ALA A 90 -7.97 -1.50 2.29
N ALA A 91 -7.86 -2.09 1.09
CA ALA A 91 -7.53 -3.50 0.92
C ALA A 91 -6.12 -3.81 1.45
N PHE A 92 -5.14 -2.93 1.13
CA PHE A 92 -3.77 -3.07 1.62
C PHE A 92 -3.68 -2.99 3.15
N ARG A 93 -4.35 -2.01 3.79
CA ARG A 93 -4.38 -1.88 5.26
C ARG A 93 -4.94 -3.11 5.94
N ARG A 94 -6.03 -3.67 5.43
CA ARG A 94 -6.60 -4.92 5.98
C ARG A 94 -5.62 -6.08 5.88
N HIS A 95 -4.92 -6.22 4.74
CA HIS A 95 -3.91 -7.25 4.57
C HIS A 95 -2.75 -7.06 5.55
N ALA A 96 -2.24 -5.85 5.68
CA ALA A 96 -1.16 -5.53 6.61
C ALA A 96 -1.57 -5.79 8.07
N ALA A 97 -2.81 -5.47 8.46
CA ALA A 97 -3.33 -5.75 9.79
C ALA A 97 -3.36 -7.25 10.08
N VAL A 98 -3.88 -8.07 9.16
CA VAL A 98 -3.89 -9.54 9.30
C VAL A 98 -2.48 -10.11 9.45
N LEU A 99 -1.52 -9.64 8.67
CA LEU A 99 -0.13 -10.09 8.77
C LEU A 99 0.52 -9.64 10.08
N ASN A 100 0.27 -8.40 10.49
CA ASN A 100 0.83 -7.85 11.72
C ASN A 100 0.29 -8.57 12.96
N ASP A 101 -1.00 -8.87 13.01
CA ASP A 101 -1.61 -9.62 14.11
C ASP A 101 -1.10 -11.07 14.20
N ALA A 102 -0.85 -11.70 13.06
CA ALA A 102 -0.27 -13.05 13.01
C ALA A 102 1.20 -13.10 13.51
N THR A 103 1.93 -11.98 13.44
CA THR A 103 3.34 -11.90 13.81
C THR A 103 3.53 -11.51 15.27
N ASN A 104 2.60 -10.74 15.85
CA ASN A 104 2.71 -10.16 17.19
C ASN A 104 2.04 -11.04 18.24
N GLY A 105 2.82 -11.87 18.92
CA GLY A 105 2.40 -12.73 20.02
C GLY A 105 2.16 -12.01 21.37
N GLY A 106 1.62 -10.77 21.39
CA GLY A 106 1.22 -10.05 22.61
C GLY A 106 2.29 -9.14 23.23
N SER A 107 3.37 -8.81 22.51
CA SER A 107 4.33 -7.79 22.94
C SER A 107 3.89 -6.38 22.54
N GLN A 108 4.37 -5.36 23.28
CA GLN A 108 4.15 -3.95 22.96
C GLN A 108 4.62 -3.66 21.53
N ARG A 109 3.76 -3.02 20.72
CA ARG A 109 4.02 -2.75 19.30
C ARG A 109 4.84 -1.47 19.12
N HIS A 110 5.84 -1.50 18.24
CA HIS A 110 6.63 -0.33 17.87
C HIS A 110 6.27 0.12 16.45
N VAL A 111 5.73 1.33 16.34
CA VAL A 111 5.31 1.92 15.06
C VAL A 111 6.13 3.18 14.80
N ALA A 112 6.88 3.20 13.70
CA ALA A 112 7.60 4.37 13.23
C ALA A 112 6.79 5.08 12.14
N ILE A 113 6.66 6.41 12.25
CA ILE A 113 6.05 7.23 11.21
C ILE A 113 7.15 8.01 10.50
N ASP A 114 7.19 7.88 9.18
CA ASP A 114 8.15 8.53 8.30
C ASP A 114 7.43 9.21 7.13
N GLY A 115 7.83 10.45 6.84
CA GLY A 115 7.32 11.23 5.70
C GLY A 115 8.32 11.25 4.56
N LYS A 116 7.87 10.84 3.37
CA LYS A 116 8.70 10.83 2.16
C LYS A 116 8.07 11.56 1.00
N THR A 117 8.85 12.47 0.40
CA THR A 117 8.50 13.06 -0.90
C THR A 117 8.92 12.10 -2.01
N LEU A 118 7.96 11.64 -2.81
CA LEU A 118 8.23 10.77 -3.94
C LEU A 118 8.94 11.55 -5.04
N ARG A 119 10.19 11.21 -5.29
CA ARG A 119 10.96 11.80 -6.39
C ARG A 119 10.31 11.47 -7.73
N ARG A 120 10.21 12.45 -8.64
CA ARG A 120 9.64 12.31 -10.00
C ARG A 120 8.12 12.05 -10.02
N SER A 121 7.41 12.29 -8.93
CA SER A 121 5.94 12.23 -8.90
C SER A 121 5.29 13.57 -9.32
N PHE A 122 6.08 14.62 -9.54
CA PHE A 122 5.59 15.88 -10.08
C PHE A 122 5.18 15.74 -11.55
N ASP A 123 4.10 16.40 -11.93
CA ASP A 123 3.63 16.49 -13.31
C ASP A 123 3.53 17.96 -13.70
N ASN A 124 4.55 18.45 -14.40
CA ASN A 124 4.62 19.85 -14.85
C ASN A 124 3.51 20.20 -15.85
N PHE A 125 2.90 19.20 -16.52
CA PHE A 125 1.82 19.41 -17.47
C PHE A 125 0.47 19.67 -16.79
N LEU A 126 0.28 19.10 -15.58
CA LEU A 126 -0.93 19.20 -14.78
C LEU A 126 -0.73 20.07 -13.53
N ASP A 127 0.38 20.77 -13.43
CA ASP A 127 0.79 21.59 -12.26
C ASP A 127 0.68 20.82 -10.92
N ARG A 128 0.97 19.50 -10.98
CA ARG A 128 0.96 18.65 -9.79
C ARG A 128 2.32 18.67 -9.13
N ARG A 129 2.33 19.04 -7.86
CA ARG A 129 3.51 18.95 -7.00
C ARG A 129 3.90 17.49 -6.75
N ALA A 130 5.15 17.26 -6.33
CA ALA A 130 5.60 15.93 -5.94
C ALA A 130 4.76 15.42 -4.76
N ALA A 131 4.26 14.18 -4.88
CA ALA A 131 3.48 13.56 -3.82
C ALA A 131 4.33 13.39 -2.56
N HIS A 132 3.80 13.81 -1.42
CA HIS A 132 4.40 13.60 -0.11
C HIS A 132 3.57 12.55 0.64
N ILE A 133 4.21 11.45 1.05
CA ILE A 133 3.54 10.31 1.65
C ILE A 133 4.05 10.12 3.08
N LEU A 134 3.12 10.08 4.04
CA LEU A 134 3.36 9.59 5.38
C LEU A 134 3.12 8.09 5.43
N SER A 135 4.05 7.34 6.00
CA SER A 135 3.94 5.89 6.18
C SER A 135 4.06 5.52 7.65
N ALA A 136 3.20 4.62 8.11
CA ALA A 136 3.29 3.98 9.42
C ALA A 136 3.92 2.60 9.25
N PHE A 137 5.07 2.39 9.85
CA PHE A 137 5.86 1.18 9.75
C PHE A 137 5.92 0.45 11.10
N ALA A 138 5.42 -0.78 11.15
CA ALA A 138 5.57 -1.65 12.31
C ALA A 138 6.97 -2.26 12.30
N SER A 139 7.82 -1.83 13.24
CA SER A 139 9.23 -2.23 13.29
C SER A 139 9.39 -3.71 13.63
N ASP A 140 8.51 -4.26 14.47
CA ASP A 140 8.58 -5.63 14.94
C ASP A 140 8.25 -6.66 13.85
N SER A 141 7.28 -6.34 12.99
CA SER A 141 6.85 -7.19 11.88
C SER A 141 7.47 -6.81 10.53
N ALA A 142 8.23 -5.68 10.48
CA ALA A 142 8.78 -5.10 9.26
C ALA A 142 7.71 -4.80 8.18
N LEU A 143 6.51 -4.38 8.61
CA LEU A 143 5.37 -4.12 7.73
C LEU A 143 5.03 -2.64 7.69
N VAL A 144 4.70 -2.13 6.50
CA VAL A 144 3.98 -0.86 6.36
C VAL A 144 2.51 -1.14 6.66
N LEU A 145 1.99 -0.51 7.71
CA LEU A 145 0.59 -0.71 8.15
C LEU A 145 -0.38 0.14 7.32
N ALA A 146 0.03 1.35 7.02
CA ALA A 146 -0.76 2.29 6.23
C ALA A 146 0.11 3.43 5.70
N HIS A 147 -0.41 4.13 4.70
CA HIS A 147 0.14 5.40 4.25
C HIS A 147 -0.96 6.41 3.98
N LEU A 148 -0.59 7.68 3.98
CA LEU A 148 -1.48 8.80 3.74
C LEU A 148 -0.77 9.81 2.85
N ASP A 149 -1.43 10.24 1.78
CA ASP A 149 -0.96 11.35 0.95
C ASP A 149 -1.13 12.67 1.69
N CYS A 150 -0.07 13.47 1.70
CA CYS A 150 -0.07 14.84 2.23
C CYS A 150 0.15 15.82 1.10
N ASP A 151 -0.72 16.80 0.97
CA ASP A 151 -0.61 17.81 -0.10
C ASP A 151 0.60 18.74 0.08
N GLU A 152 1.04 18.97 1.33
CA GLU A 152 2.21 19.81 1.66
C GLU A 152 2.89 19.35 2.96
N LYS A 153 4.21 19.61 3.09
CA LYS A 153 4.97 19.37 4.33
C LYS A 153 4.39 20.13 5.54
N SER A 154 3.76 21.27 5.31
CA SER A 154 3.11 22.05 6.35
C SER A 154 1.90 21.37 7.00
N ASN A 155 1.33 20.35 6.34
CA ASN A 155 0.17 19.60 6.81
C ASN A 155 0.53 18.23 7.43
N GLU A 156 1.81 17.95 7.66
CA GLU A 156 2.26 16.66 8.19
C GLU A 156 1.70 16.39 9.60
N ILE A 157 1.60 17.41 10.47
CA ILE A 157 1.11 17.23 11.85
C ILE A 157 -0.36 16.74 11.89
N PRO A 158 -1.33 17.40 11.23
CA PRO A 158 -2.69 16.89 11.13
C PRO A 158 -2.77 15.54 10.44
N ALA A 159 -1.91 15.30 9.44
CA ALA A 159 -1.86 14.04 8.71
C ALA A 159 -1.37 12.88 9.60
N VAL A 160 -0.35 13.10 10.44
CA VAL A 160 0.10 12.12 11.45
C VAL A 160 -1.04 11.78 12.42
N GLN A 161 -1.79 12.76 12.91
CA GLN A 161 -2.93 12.52 13.79
C GLN A 161 -4.02 11.70 13.11
N SER A 162 -4.35 12.04 11.86
CA SER A 162 -5.32 11.31 11.06
C SER A 162 -4.88 9.87 10.81
N LEU A 163 -3.59 9.66 10.46
CA LEU A 163 -3.01 8.34 10.23
C LEU A 163 -3.06 7.49 11.51
N LEU A 164 -2.65 8.03 12.64
CA LEU A 164 -2.70 7.36 13.94
C LEU A 164 -4.13 6.98 14.35
N GLY A 165 -5.08 7.91 14.20
CA GLY A 165 -6.49 7.66 14.49
C GLY A 165 -7.09 6.55 13.62
N SER A 166 -6.62 6.42 12.37
CA SER A 166 -7.09 5.39 11.44
C SER A 166 -6.54 3.99 11.70
N LEU A 167 -5.44 3.88 12.45
CA LEU A 167 -4.76 2.59 12.71
C LEU A 167 -5.30 1.86 13.95
N ALA A 168 -6.16 2.51 14.75
CA ALA A 168 -6.70 1.95 16.00
C ALA A 168 -5.63 1.24 16.86
N LEU A 169 -4.47 1.87 17.01
CA LEU A 169 -3.32 1.32 17.73
C LEU A 169 -3.63 1.25 19.21
N THR A 170 -3.61 0.05 19.77
CA THR A 170 -3.67 -0.18 21.22
C THR A 170 -2.32 -0.71 21.69
N ASP A 171 -1.89 -0.30 22.89
CA ASP A 171 -0.66 -0.77 23.53
C ASP A 171 0.58 -0.66 22.61
N SER A 172 0.75 0.51 22.00
CA SER A 172 1.79 0.76 21.00
C SER A 172 2.68 1.94 21.39
N VAL A 173 3.97 1.81 21.08
CA VAL A 173 4.94 2.92 21.11
C VAL A 173 5.06 3.48 19.71
N VAL A 174 4.74 4.76 19.56
CA VAL A 174 4.87 5.44 18.27
C VAL A 174 6.08 6.36 18.29
N THR A 175 6.96 6.21 17.30
CA THR A 175 8.10 7.10 17.06
C THR A 175 7.83 7.97 15.85
N VAL A 176 8.09 9.26 15.96
CA VAL A 176 7.89 10.26 14.89
C VAL A 176 9.18 11.08 14.79
N ASP A 177 9.50 11.59 13.62
CA ASP A 177 10.64 12.50 13.46
C ASP A 177 10.49 13.74 14.36
N ALA A 178 11.62 14.27 14.84
CA ALA A 178 11.67 15.39 15.81
C ALA A 178 10.86 16.62 15.38
N MET A 179 10.72 16.88 14.08
CA MET A 179 9.89 17.96 13.55
C MET A 179 8.39 17.80 13.86
N HIS A 180 7.95 16.59 14.15
CA HIS A 180 6.55 16.26 14.42
C HIS A 180 6.24 16.10 15.91
N CYS A 181 7.23 16.21 16.79
CA CYS A 181 7.08 16.06 18.24
C CYS A 181 6.49 17.31 18.89
N GLN A 182 5.18 17.53 18.73
CA GLN A 182 4.45 18.55 19.49
C GLN A 182 3.57 17.91 20.56
N LYS A 183 3.40 18.62 21.71
CA LYS A 183 2.62 18.17 22.89
C LYS A 183 1.16 17.76 22.61
N LYS A 184 0.64 18.01 21.40
CA LYS A 184 -0.74 17.71 20.99
C LYS A 184 -0.93 16.30 20.40
N HIS A 185 0.11 15.47 20.31
CA HIS A 185 0.02 14.14 19.69
C HIS A 185 -0.37 13.01 20.66
N TYR A 186 -0.92 13.34 21.81
CA TYR A 186 -1.49 12.30 22.70
C TYR A 186 -2.79 11.78 22.06
N VAL A 187 -2.73 10.57 21.52
CA VAL A 187 -3.92 9.78 21.20
C VAL A 187 -4.15 8.85 22.39
N ASP A 188 -5.37 8.83 22.88
CA ASP A 188 -5.81 8.08 24.07
C ASP A 188 -5.33 6.62 23.99
N GLY A 189 -4.51 6.17 24.96
CA GLY A 189 -4.02 4.80 25.06
C GLY A 189 -2.66 4.46 24.41
N SER A 190 -2.06 5.36 23.63
CA SER A 190 -0.74 5.13 23.01
C SER A 190 0.32 5.99 23.72
N ARG A 191 1.46 5.39 24.13
CA ARG A 191 2.62 6.15 24.61
C ARG A 191 3.47 6.60 23.42
N LEU A 192 3.52 7.91 23.17
CA LEU A 192 4.52 8.49 22.26
C LEU A 192 5.89 8.44 22.95
N ALA A 193 6.79 7.64 22.41
CA ALA A 193 8.21 7.75 22.76
C ALA A 193 8.83 8.89 21.94
N MET A 194 9.25 9.95 22.61
CA MET A 194 10.05 11.00 21.96
C MET A 194 11.44 10.42 21.67
N PRO A 195 11.99 10.58 20.46
CA PRO A 195 13.40 10.34 20.26
C PRO A 195 14.18 11.32 21.15
N LEU A 196 15.11 10.77 21.94
CA LEU A 196 16.07 11.58 22.65
C LEU A 196 16.93 12.30 21.59
N CYS A 197 16.71 13.59 21.41
CA CYS A 197 17.62 14.43 20.65
C CYS A 197 18.92 14.53 21.46
N TYR A 198 19.99 13.94 20.92
CA TYR A 198 21.37 14.26 21.30
C TYR A 198 21.87 15.42 20.45
#